data_98d6008169eef5b55a6a95f08bdf51c4
#
_entry.id   98d6008169eef5b55a6a95f08bdf51c4
#
_cell.length_a   1.000
_cell.length_b   1.000
_cell.length_c   1.000
_cell.angle_alpha   90.00
_cell.angle_beta   90.00
_cell.angle_gamma   90.00
#
_symmetry.space_group_name_H-M   'P 1'
#
loop_
_entity.id
_entity.type
_entity.pdbx_description
1 polymer ?
#
loop_
_entity_poly.entity_id
_entity_poly.type
_entity_poly.pdbx_seq_one_letter_code
_entity_poly.pdbx_strand_id
1 'polypeptide(L)'
;MAKIIKFDIKAREELKKGVDQLSNAVKVTLGPKGRNVILDKKFGAPHITKDGVSVAREVELEDEFQNIGAQLVKEVAQKTGDDAGDGTTTATVLAQSIINEGLKNVAAGANPMAIKRGIDKAVAAVVEQIKAQSQEVGDDFNKIENVARVSANNDQEIGELIAEAMKKVNKDGVITVEEAKGTDTHVDVVEGMQFDRGYISPYFVTNTEKMECEMERPYILIFDKKISVLKDMLPMLEATAQSGRPLLIISEDVDSEALAALVVNRLRGSLKVCAVKAPGFGDRRKEMLEDIATLTGGVVISEEKGLKLEGATIDMLGTAEKVTVNKENTVIVNGAGDKQAIAERVAQIKAQIETTKSTYDKEKLQERLAKLAGGVAVLYIGAPSEVEMKEKKDRVDDALSATRAAVAEGIVPGGGVAYIRCLDVLDKMEGANGDETTGIHIIRRAIEEPLRQIVDNAGLEGAVVVQKVREGKADFGYNAYTDKYENLFETGVIDPAKVARVALQNAASIAGMFLTTECVIAEKKEETPMPAANPGMGGMGGMM
;
A
#
# COMPACT_ATOMS: atom_id res chain seq x y z
N MET A 1 -25.21 -1.05 24.52
CA MET A 1 -25.96 -0.63 23.32
C MET A 1 -26.80 -1.78 22.81
N ALA A 2 -28.03 -1.50 22.36
CA ALA A 2 -28.87 -2.53 21.74
C ALA A 2 -28.33 -2.93 20.37
N LYS A 3 -28.56 -4.18 19.95
CA LYS A 3 -28.17 -4.71 18.64
C LYS A 3 -29.41 -4.96 17.79
N ILE A 4 -29.30 -4.73 16.50
CA ILE A 4 -30.27 -5.11 15.48
C ILE A 4 -29.73 -6.30 14.75
N ILE A 5 -30.56 -7.35 14.58
CA ILE A 5 -30.15 -8.59 13.91
C ILE A 5 -31.05 -8.77 12.68
N LYS A 6 -30.43 -9.01 11.54
CA LYS A 6 -31.11 -9.39 10.28
C LYS A 6 -30.61 -10.74 9.81
N PHE A 7 -31.47 -11.51 9.21
CA PHE A 7 -31.19 -12.88 8.72
C PHE A 7 -31.52 -13.02 7.25
N ASP A 8 -31.02 -14.07 6.65
CA ASP A 8 -31.39 -14.57 5.32
C ASP A 8 -31.19 -13.53 4.19
N ILE A 9 -32.11 -13.52 3.27
CA ILE A 9 -32.13 -12.67 2.08
C ILE A 9 -32.12 -11.19 2.47
N LYS A 10 -32.86 -10.80 3.52
CA LYS A 10 -32.94 -9.38 3.94
C LYS A 10 -31.59 -8.84 4.42
N ALA A 11 -30.80 -9.66 5.10
CA ALA A 11 -29.46 -9.28 5.54
C ALA A 11 -28.55 -9.07 4.32
N ARG A 12 -28.56 -10.03 3.37
CA ARG A 12 -27.72 -9.99 2.16
C ARG A 12 -28.09 -8.85 1.22
N GLU A 13 -29.39 -8.52 1.07
CA GLU A 13 -29.85 -7.40 0.24
C GLU A 13 -29.34 -6.05 0.75
N GLU A 14 -29.38 -5.82 2.08
CA GLU A 14 -28.88 -4.57 2.65
C GLU A 14 -27.35 -4.46 2.53
N LEU A 15 -26.63 -5.55 2.83
CA LEU A 15 -25.19 -5.59 2.61
C LEU A 15 -24.84 -5.31 1.15
N LYS A 16 -25.56 -5.93 0.20
CA LYS A 16 -25.36 -5.73 -1.24
C LYS A 16 -25.51 -4.27 -1.66
N LYS A 17 -26.49 -3.57 -1.13
CA LYS A 17 -26.66 -2.14 -1.43
C LYS A 17 -25.41 -1.33 -1.05
N GLY A 18 -24.80 -1.65 0.09
CA GLY A 18 -23.56 -1.02 0.50
C GLY A 18 -22.38 -1.37 -0.41
N VAL A 19 -22.24 -2.64 -0.78
CA VAL A 19 -21.26 -3.09 -1.78
C VAL A 19 -21.40 -2.31 -3.08
N ASP A 20 -22.63 -2.19 -3.60
CA ASP A 20 -22.89 -1.52 -4.86
C ASP A 20 -22.61 -0.01 -4.79
N GLN A 21 -22.97 0.66 -3.69
CA GLN A 21 -22.72 2.09 -3.52
C GLN A 21 -21.22 2.40 -3.52
N LEU A 22 -20.42 1.68 -2.72
CA LEU A 22 -18.97 1.87 -2.68
C LEU A 22 -18.34 1.51 -4.02
N SER A 23 -18.64 0.34 -4.57
CA SER A 23 -18.02 -0.12 -5.82
C SER A 23 -18.37 0.77 -7.00
N ASN A 24 -19.59 1.32 -7.06
CA ASN A 24 -19.99 2.25 -8.12
C ASN A 24 -19.24 3.58 -8.03
N ALA A 25 -18.89 4.04 -6.82
CA ALA A 25 -18.07 5.24 -6.64
C ALA A 25 -16.61 4.99 -7.07
N VAL A 26 -16.08 3.79 -6.78
CA VAL A 26 -14.68 3.44 -7.09
C VAL A 26 -14.47 3.12 -8.57
N LYS A 27 -15.33 2.30 -9.19
CA LYS A 27 -15.12 1.76 -10.55
C LYS A 27 -15.06 2.81 -11.67
N VAL A 28 -15.59 4.02 -11.44
CA VAL A 28 -15.54 5.12 -12.43
C VAL A 28 -14.12 5.61 -12.68
N THR A 29 -13.17 5.30 -11.79
CA THR A 29 -11.77 5.69 -11.91
C THR A 29 -10.95 4.73 -12.78
N LEU A 30 -11.46 3.53 -13.10
CA LEU A 30 -10.71 2.45 -13.73
C LEU A 30 -10.36 2.76 -15.19
N GLY A 31 -9.08 2.54 -15.52
CA GLY A 31 -8.56 2.59 -16.88
C GLY A 31 -8.20 4.00 -17.38
N PRO A 32 -7.65 4.10 -18.61
CA PRO A 32 -7.07 5.36 -19.12
C PRO A 32 -8.10 6.47 -19.35
N LYS A 33 -9.39 6.11 -19.52
CA LYS A 33 -10.52 7.05 -19.63
C LYS A 33 -11.35 7.10 -18.34
N GLY A 34 -10.82 6.56 -17.24
CA GLY A 34 -11.39 6.71 -15.90
C GLY A 34 -11.46 8.18 -15.46
N ARG A 35 -12.42 8.50 -14.61
CA ARG A 35 -12.72 9.87 -14.17
C ARG A 35 -12.32 10.09 -12.74
N ASN A 36 -12.03 11.36 -12.41
CA ASN A 36 -11.73 11.76 -11.04
C ASN A 36 -12.99 11.68 -10.16
N VAL A 37 -12.75 11.36 -8.88
CA VAL A 37 -13.72 11.50 -7.80
C VAL A 37 -13.28 12.66 -6.92
N ILE A 38 -14.23 13.46 -6.47
CA ILE A 38 -13.99 14.59 -5.56
C ILE A 38 -14.42 14.15 -4.16
N LEU A 39 -13.49 14.20 -3.23
CA LEU A 39 -13.69 13.85 -1.82
C LEU A 39 -13.77 15.14 -1.01
N ASP A 40 -14.83 15.29 -0.22
CA ASP A 40 -14.98 16.42 0.70
C ASP A 40 -13.99 16.29 1.87
N LYS A 41 -13.42 17.40 2.29
CA LYS A 41 -12.55 17.46 3.47
C LYS A 41 -13.12 18.46 4.46
N LYS A 42 -13.22 18.08 5.72
CA LYS A 42 -13.72 18.96 6.79
C LYS A 42 -12.91 20.26 6.93
N PHE A 43 -11.64 20.23 6.53
CA PHE A 43 -10.73 21.37 6.54
C PHE A 43 -9.86 21.33 5.29
N GLY A 44 -9.65 22.50 4.66
CA GLY A 44 -8.83 22.62 3.46
C GLY A 44 -9.61 22.47 2.15
N ALA A 45 -8.89 22.29 1.05
CA ALA A 45 -9.49 22.07 -0.27
C ALA A 45 -10.00 20.64 -0.43
N PRO A 46 -11.05 20.41 -1.23
CA PRO A 46 -11.47 19.05 -1.59
C PRO A 46 -10.31 18.26 -2.23
N HIS A 47 -10.24 16.96 -1.93
CA HIS A 47 -9.26 16.08 -2.55
C HIS A 47 -9.82 15.52 -3.86
N ILE A 48 -9.09 15.68 -4.94
CA ILE A 48 -9.44 15.15 -6.27
C ILE A 48 -8.50 13.99 -6.55
N THR A 49 -9.04 12.80 -6.77
CA THR A 49 -8.23 11.59 -6.97
C THR A 49 -8.86 10.62 -7.95
N LYS A 50 -8.02 9.77 -8.56
CA LYS A 50 -8.41 8.55 -9.29
C LYS A 50 -8.04 7.27 -8.54
N ASP A 51 -7.33 7.39 -7.42
CA ASP A 51 -6.96 6.23 -6.62
C ASP A 51 -8.19 5.59 -5.98
N GLY A 52 -8.40 4.31 -6.29
CA GLY A 52 -9.55 3.56 -5.82
C GLY A 52 -9.57 3.32 -4.32
N VAL A 53 -8.42 3.16 -3.66
CA VAL A 53 -8.37 2.96 -2.21
C VAL A 53 -8.68 4.25 -1.46
N SER A 54 -8.22 5.40 -1.94
CA SER A 54 -8.56 6.71 -1.37
C SER A 54 -10.06 6.97 -1.45
N VAL A 55 -10.69 6.68 -2.60
CA VAL A 55 -12.14 6.77 -2.74
C VAL A 55 -12.86 5.81 -1.78
N ALA A 56 -12.42 4.54 -1.72
CA ALA A 56 -13.05 3.55 -0.85
C ALA A 56 -12.96 3.92 0.64
N ARG A 57 -11.85 4.50 1.08
CA ARG A 57 -11.64 4.93 2.48
C ARG A 57 -12.62 5.98 2.94
N GLU A 58 -13.01 6.91 2.08
CA GLU A 58 -13.93 8.01 2.42
C GLU A 58 -15.41 7.61 2.39
N VAL A 59 -15.76 6.45 1.80
CA VAL A 59 -17.15 5.99 1.77
C VAL A 59 -17.59 5.50 3.15
N GLU A 60 -18.56 6.20 3.73
CA GLU A 60 -19.27 5.83 4.96
C GLU A 60 -20.76 6.06 4.74
N LEU A 61 -21.57 5.04 5.04
CA LEU A 61 -23.01 5.06 4.75
C LEU A 61 -23.83 5.23 6.03
N GLU A 62 -24.96 5.92 5.92
CA GLU A 62 -25.83 6.20 7.07
C GLU A 62 -26.51 4.94 7.62
N ASP A 63 -26.93 4.02 6.74
CA ASP A 63 -27.53 2.74 7.15
C ASP A 63 -26.44 1.77 7.62
N GLU A 64 -26.57 1.30 8.85
CA GLU A 64 -25.59 0.44 9.52
C GLU A 64 -25.31 -0.87 8.72
N PHE A 65 -26.35 -1.48 8.14
CA PHE A 65 -26.21 -2.73 7.41
C PHE A 65 -25.56 -2.51 6.04
N GLN A 66 -25.95 -1.43 5.35
CA GLN A 66 -25.30 -1.05 4.10
C GLN A 66 -23.85 -0.67 4.33
N ASN A 67 -23.58 0.05 5.44
CA ASN A 67 -22.21 0.41 5.80
C ASN A 67 -21.33 -0.81 6.06
N ILE A 68 -21.84 -1.87 6.72
CA ILE A 68 -21.11 -3.13 6.87
C ILE A 68 -20.76 -3.73 5.49
N GLY A 69 -21.70 -3.72 4.54
CA GLY A 69 -21.44 -4.17 3.16
C GLY A 69 -20.35 -3.35 2.46
N ALA A 70 -20.39 -2.02 2.60
CA ALA A 70 -19.35 -1.13 2.09
C ALA A 70 -17.99 -1.40 2.73
N GLN A 71 -17.94 -1.59 4.06
CA GLN A 71 -16.69 -1.89 4.79
C GLN A 71 -16.03 -3.19 4.32
N LEU A 72 -16.80 -4.22 3.96
CA LEU A 72 -16.24 -5.47 3.43
C LEU A 72 -15.49 -5.24 2.10
N VAL A 73 -16.03 -4.42 1.20
CA VAL A 73 -15.34 -4.09 -0.07
C VAL A 73 -14.20 -3.10 0.15
N LYS A 74 -14.34 -2.18 1.11
CA LYS A 74 -13.24 -1.31 1.54
C LYS A 74 -12.03 -2.13 2.00
N GLU A 75 -12.25 -3.21 2.76
CA GLU A 75 -11.21 -4.15 3.18
C GLU A 75 -10.51 -4.80 1.97
N VAL A 76 -11.27 -5.17 0.91
CA VAL A 76 -10.69 -5.71 -0.34
C VAL A 76 -9.71 -4.70 -0.96
N ALA A 77 -10.13 -3.44 -1.08
CA ALA A 77 -9.31 -2.40 -1.68
C ALA A 77 -8.04 -2.13 -0.83
N GLN A 78 -8.20 -1.96 0.48
CA GLN A 78 -7.10 -1.71 1.41
C GLN A 78 -6.07 -2.85 1.39
N LYS A 79 -6.53 -4.09 1.54
CA LYS A 79 -5.64 -5.25 1.54
C LYS A 79 -4.91 -5.42 0.22
N THR A 80 -5.54 -5.12 -0.90
CA THR A 80 -4.90 -5.17 -2.22
C THR A 80 -3.82 -4.08 -2.35
N GLY A 81 -4.08 -2.87 -1.85
CA GLY A 81 -3.09 -1.82 -1.74
C GLY A 81 -1.90 -2.23 -0.86
N ASP A 82 -2.15 -2.82 0.30
CA ASP A 82 -1.08 -3.27 1.22
C ASP A 82 -0.22 -4.39 0.61
N ASP A 83 -0.83 -5.37 -0.07
CA ASP A 83 -0.15 -6.57 -0.59
C ASP A 83 0.57 -6.31 -1.93
N ALA A 84 0.01 -5.47 -2.80
CA ALA A 84 0.49 -5.25 -4.17
C ALA A 84 0.80 -3.78 -4.51
N GLY A 85 0.32 -2.84 -3.72
CA GLY A 85 0.52 -1.40 -3.88
C GLY A 85 -0.29 -0.76 -5.02
N ASP A 86 -1.00 -1.56 -5.81
CA ASP A 86 -1.85 -1.13 -6.94
C ASP A 86 -2.98 -2.14 -7.15
N GLY A 87 -3.90 -1.88 -8.11
CA GLY A 87 -5.00 -2.78 -8.47
C GLY A 87 -6.21 -2.73 -7.53
N THR A 88 -6.30 -1.74 -6.66
CA THR A 88 -7.37 -1.56 -5.67
C THR A 88 -8.74 -1.42 -6.32
N THR A 89 -8.84 -0.66 -7.40
CA THR A 89 -10.06 -0.51 -8.22
C THR A 89 -10.44 -1.82 -8.90
N THR A 90 -9.48 -2.54 -9.48
CA THR A 90 -9.70 -3.85 -10.11
C THR A 90 -10.24 -4.86 -9.11
N ALA A 91 -9.66 -4.92 -7.90
CA ALA A 91 -10.11 -5.79 -6.83
C ALA A 91 -11.56 -5.47 -6.39
N THR A 92 -11.90 -4.18 -6.28
CA THR A 92 -13.25 -3.71 -5.96
C THR A 92 -14.27 -4.15 -7.02
N VAL A 93 -13.94 -3.99 -8.31
CA VAL A 93 -14.79 -4.41 -9.44
C VAL A 93 -15.00 -5.93 -9.44
N LEU A 94 -13.92 -6.70 -9.22
CA LEU A 94 -14.00 -8.16 -9.12
C LEU A 94 -14.88 -8.59 -7.93
N ALA A 95 -14.69 -7.99 -6.76
CA ALA A 95 -15.48 -8.31 -5.56
C ALA A 95 -16.97 -8.04 -5.80
N GLN A 96 -17.33 -6.89 -6.35
CA GLN A 96 -18.70 -6.56 -6.71
C GLN A 96 -19.30 -7.59 -7.67
N SER A 97 -18.56 -7.96 -8.70
CA SER A 97 -19.03 -8.92 -9.71
C SER A 97 -19.24 -10.30 -9.11
N ILE A 98 -18.28 -10.81 -8.31
CA ILE A 98 -18.40 -12.12 -7.65
C ILE A 98 -19.60 -12.14 -6.70
N ILE A 99 -19.79 -11.10 -5.89
CA ILE A 99 -20.92 -10.98 -4.97
C ILE A 99 -22.25 -10.94 -5.74
N ASN A 100 -22.34 -10.13 -6.79
CA ASN A 100 -23.56 -9.99 -7.56
C ASN A 100 -23.97 -11.28 -8.28
N GLU A 101 -23.01 -11.96 -8.92
CA GLU A 101 -23.28 -13.24 -9.58
C GLU A 101 -23.57 -14.36 -8.55
N GLY A 102 -22.81 -14.38 -7.45
CA GLY A 102 -23.01 -15.36 -6.38
C GLY A 102 -24.37 -15.25 -5.72
N LEU A 103 -24.83 -14.03 -5.39
CA LEU A 103 -26.14 -13.81 -4.76
C LEU A 103 -27.33 -14.26 -5.62
N LYS A 104 -27.25 -14.13 -6.95
CA LYS A 104 -28.29 -14.65 -7.84
C LYS A 104 -28.49 -16.15 -7.68
N ASN A 105 -27.39 -16.88 -7.56
CA ASN A 105 -27.39 -18.33 -7.41
C ASN A 105 -27.80 -18.78 -6.00
N VAL A 106 -27.33 -18.08 -4.96
CA VAL A 106 -27.75 -18.34 -3.57
C VAL A 106 -29.25 -18.09 -3.38
N ALA A 107 -29.78 -17.01 -3.97
CA ALA A 107 -31.21 -16.71 -3.95
C ALA A 107 -32.04 -17.77 -4.74
N ALA A 108 -31.46 -18.40 -5.75
CA ALA A 108 -32.07 -19.51 -6.48
C ALA A 108 -31.99 -20.87 -5.71
N GLY A 109 -31.40 -20.90 -4.51
CA GLY A 109 -31.34 -22.08 -3.65
C GLY A 109 -30.07 -22.91 -3.74
N ALA A 110 -29.02 -22.43 -4.43
CA ALA A 110 -27.74 -23.12 -4.46
C ALA A 110 -27.01 -23.03 -3.09
N ASN A 111 -26.27 -24.07 -2.73
CA ASN A 111 -25.58 -24.15 -1.45
C ASN A 111 -24.36 -23.19 -1.40
N PRO A 112 -24.38 -22.15 -0.54
CA PRO A 112 -23.32 -21.15 -0.50
C PRO A 112 -21.93 -21.73 -0.19
N MET A 113 -21.86 -22.77 0.65
CA MET A 113 -20.59 -23.40 1.01
C MET A 113 -19.99 -24.20 -0.16
N ALA A 114 -20.84 -24.80 -1.01
CA ALA A 114 -20.39 -25.47 -2.23
C ALA A 114 -19.95 -24.45 -3.29
N ILE A 115 -20.72 -23.36 -3.47
CA ILE A 115 -20.34 -22.23 -4.33
C ILE A 115 -18.97 -21.70 -3.92
N LYS A 116 -18.74 -21.46 -2.61
CA LYS A 116 -17.44 -20.97 -2.11
C LYS A 116 -16.30 -21.91 -2.48
N ARG A 117 -16.45 -23.23 -2.32
CA ARG A 117 -15.42 -24.18 -2.75
C ARG A 117 -15.15 -24.12 -4.26
N GLY A 118 -16.19 -23.92 -5.08
CA GLY A 118 -16.05 -23.74 -6.52
C GLY A 118 -15.28 -22.46 -6.85
N ILE A 119 -15.58 -21.35 -6.17
CA ILE A 119 -14.86 -20.07 -6.27
C ILE A 119 -13.38 -20.28 -5.92
N ASP A 120 -13.07 -20.91 -4.77
CA ASP A 120 -11.70 -21.15 -4.30
C ASP A 120 -10.89 -21.96 -5.34
N LYS A 121 -11.49 -23.02 -5.93
CA LYS A 121 -10.87 -23.83 -6.99
C LYS A 121 -10.60 -23.02 -8.27
N ALA A 122 -11.57 -22.24 -8.70
CA ALA A 122 -11.45 -21.41 -9.89
C ALA A 122 -10.36 -20.34 -9.74
N VAL A 123 -10.31 -19.66 -8.58
CA VAL A 123 -9.29 -18.67 -8.26
C VAL A 123 -7.90 -19.28 -8.29
N ALA A 124 -7.70 -20.46 -7.69
CA ALA A 124 -6.42 -21.17 -7.72
C ALA A 124 -5.96 -21.45 -9.16
N ALA A 125 -6.87 -21.91 -10.04
CA ALA A 125 -6.56 -22.18 -11.44
C ALA A 125 -6.22 -20.90 -12.22
N VAL A 126 -6.96 -19.79 -12.00
CA VAL A 126 -6.66 -18.49 -12.62
C VAL A 126 -5.31 -17.95 -12.17
N VAL A 127 -5.00 -18.06 -10.88
CA VAL A 127 -3.69 -17.61 -10.33
C VAL A 127 -2.54 -18.36 -10.97
N GLU A 128 -2.63 -19.70 -11.11
CA GLU A 128 -1.60 -20.49 -11.79
C GLU A 128 -1.49 -20.11 -13.28
N GLN A 129 -2.60 -19.83 -13.94
CA GLN A 129 -2.60 -19.40 -15.34
C GLN A 129 -2.00 -17.99 -15.52
N ILE A 130 -2.25 -17.04 -14.59
CA ILE A 130 -1.62 -15.72 -14.59
C ILE A 130 -0.10 -15.85 -14.42
N LYS A 131 0.36 -16.69 -13.50
CA LYS A 131 1.79 -16.98 -13.34
C LYS A 131 2.40 -17.60 -14.59
N ALA A 132 1.71 -18.52 -15.24
CA ALA A 132 2.17 -19.15 -16.48
C ALA A 132 2.26 -18.19 -17.68
N GLN A 133 1.44 -17.13 -17.70
CA GLN A 133 1.48 -16.06 -18.72
C GLN A 133 2.55 -15.01 -18.42
N SER A 134 3.03 -14.93 -17.16
CA SER A 134 3.93 -13.89 -16.73
C SER A 134 5.28 -13.97 -17.45
N GLN A 135 5.77 -12.81 -17.88
CA GLN A 135 7.09 -12.62 -18.46
C GLN A 135 7.95 -11.80 -17.50
N GLU A 136 9.16 -12.24 -17.22
CA GLU A 136 10.09 -11.48 -16.39
C GLU A 136 10.41 -10.12 -17.03
N VAL A 137 10.53 -9.11 -16.20
CA VAL A 137 10.94 -7.76 -16.64
C VAL A 137 12.41 -7.77 -17.02
N GLY A 138 13.22 -8.57 -16.33
CA GLY A 138 14.66 -8.63 -16.56
C GLY A 138 15.32 -7.24 -16.42
N ASP A 139 16.34 -6.93 -17.20
CA ASP A 139 17.04 -5.64 -17.25
C ASP A 139 16.45 -4.67 -18.28
N ASP A 140 15.20 -4.89 -18.68
CA ASP A 140 14.52 -4.08 -19.69
C ASP A 140 13.82 -2.87 -19.06
N PHE A 141 14.51 -1.74 -19.04
CA PHE A 141 13.96 -0.50 -18.51
C PHE A 141 12.78 0.04 -19.33
N ASN A 142 12.60 -0.35 -20.59
CA ASN A 142 11.42 0.04 -21.36
C ASN A 142 10.16 -0.65 -20.81
N LYS A 143 10.29 -1.91 -20.36
CA LYS A 143 9.19 -2.60 -19.68
C LYS A 143 8.82 -1.91 -18.38
N ILE A 144 9.82 -1.47 -17.61
CA ILE A 144 9.64 -0.70 -16.36
C ILE A 144 8.89 0.60 -16.65
N GLU A 145 9.36 1.37 -17.63
CA GLU A 145 8.72 2.62 -18.07
C GLU A 145 7.26 2.39 -18.49
N ASN A 146 7.00 1.35 -19.27
CA ASN A 146 5.64 1.03 -19.72
C ASN A 146 4.71 0.64 -18.56
N VAL A 147 5.17 -0.16 -17.58
CA VAL A 147 4.38 -0.48 -16.38
C VAL A 147 4.06 0.79 -15.60
N ALA A 148 5.07 1.61 -15.34
CA ALA A 148 4.91 2.86 -14.60
C ALA A 148 3.94 3.81 -15.33
N ARG A 149 4.09 3.96 -16.64
CA ARG A 149 3.22 4.78 -17.48
C ARG A 149 1.76 4.31 -17.42
N VAL A 150 1.51 3.01 -17.58
CA VAL A 150 0.15 2.45 -17.57
C VAL A 150 -0.51 2.66 -16.20
N SER A 151 0.19 2.36 -15.11
CA SER A 151 -0.30 2.58 -13.75
C SER A 151 -0.55 4.07 -13.47
N ALA A 152 0.29 4.96 -14.02
CA ALA A 152 0.10 6.42 -13.93
C ALA A 152 -0.94 6.98 -14.93
N ASN A 153 -1.92 6.21 -15.38
CA ASN A 153 -2.95 6.63 -16.35
C ASN A 153 -2.39 7.11 -17.71
N ASN A 154 -1.36 6.45 -18.23
CA ASN A 154 -0.63 6.77 -19.46
C ASN A 154 0.16 8.10 -19.41
N ASP A 155 0.57 8.53 -18.23
CA ASP A 155 1.46 9.66 -18.07
C ASP A 155 2.91 9.25 -18.43
N GLN A 156 3.39 9.77 -19.56
CA GLN A 156 4.72 9.46 -20.08
C GLN A 156 5.83 10.01 -19.18
N GLU A 157 5.65 11.22 -18.63
CA GLU A 157 6.63 11.88 -17.76
C GLU A 157 6.88 11.05 -16.50
N ILE A 158 5.81 10.53 -15.88
CA ILE A 158 5.92 9.66 -14.70
C ILE A 158 6.61 8.34 -15.07
N GLY A 159 6.28 7.74 -16.22
CA GLY A 159 6.93 6.53 -16.70
C GLY A 159 8.44 6.67 -16.85
N GLU A 160 8.87 7.72 -17.54
CA GLU A 160 10.28 8.04 -17.75
C GLU A 160 11.01 8.32 -16.43
N LEU A 161 10.39 9.10 -15.52
CA LEU A 161 10.94 9.46 -14.22
C LEU A 161 11.23 8.23 -13.34
N ILE A 162 10.28 7.29 -13.27
CA ILE A 162 10.44 6.05 -12.49
C ILE A 162 11.51 5.16 -13.11
N ALA A 163 11.53 5.01 -14.44
CA ALA A 163 12.56 4.23 -15.12
C ALA A 163 13.97 4.84 -14.92
N GLU A 164 14.08 6.16 -14.95
CA GLU A 164 15.34 6.87 -14.65
C GLU A 164 15.77 6.64 -13.19
N ALA A 165 14.85 6.76 -12.23
CA ALA A 165 15.14 6.51 -10.83
C ALA A 165 15.64 5.08 -10.60
N MET A 166 14.95 4.07 -11.15
CA MET A 166 15.34 2.67 -11.04
C MET A 166 16.68 2.38 -11.72
N LYS A 167 17.00 3.07 -12.81
CA LYS A 167 18.30 2.95 -13.47
C LYS A 167 19.45 3.51 -12.63
N LYS A 168 19.18 4.60 -11.88
CA LYS A 168 20.19 5.24 -11.02
C LYS A 168 20.51 4.42 -9.76
N VAL A 169 19.50 3.79 -9.14
CA VAL A 169 19.68 3.04 -7.88
C VAL A 169 19.63 1.52 -8.03
N ASN A 170 19.56 1.02 -9.26
CA ASN A 170 19.29 -0.38 -9.60
C ASN A 170 17.90 -0.85 -9.16
N LYS A 171 17.52 -2.07 -9.55
CA LYS A 171 16.17 -2.63 -9.33
C LYS A 171 15.81 -2.82 -7.85
N ASP A 172 16.82 -3.14 -7.04
CA ASP A 172 16.67 -3.35 -5.59
C ASP A 172 16.91 -2.06 -4.80
N GLY A 173 17.12 -0.94 -5.50
CA GLY A 173 17.39 0.35 -4.90
C GLY A 173 16.15 0.98 -4.27
N VAL A 174 16.39 1.82 -3.29
CA VAL A 174 15.32 2.52 -2.58
C VAL A 174 14.90 3.75 -3.37
N ILE A 175 13.59 3.88 -3.60
CA ILE A 175 12.99 5.05 -4.23
C ILE A 175 11.92 5.59 -3.29
N THR A 176 11.98 6.89 -2.98
CA THR A 176 11.00 7.62 -2.18
C THR A 176 10.37 8.75 -2.99
N VAL A 177 9.17 9.15 -2.62
CA VAL A 177 8.43 10.22 -3.30
C VAL A 177 8.23 11.39 -2.34
N GLU A 178 8.72 12.56 -2.73
CA GLU A 178 8.67 13.78 -1.92
C GLU A 178 8.04 14.94 -2.70
N GLU A 179 7.58 15.95 -1.98
CA GLU A 179 7.07 17.18 -2.57
C GLU A 179 8.22 18.11 -2.96
N ALA A 180 8.23 18.57 -4.21
CA ALA A 180 9.18 19.58 -4.65
C ALA A 180 8.84 20.94 -4.05
N LYS A 181 9.86 21.77 -3.84
CA LYS A 181 9.66 23.17 -3.41
C LYS A 181 9.16 24.08 -4.54
N GLY A 182 9.15 23.58 -5.77
CA GLY A 182 8.76 24.31 -6.98
C GLY A 182 7.77 23.50 -7.83
N THR A 183 7.59 23.92 -9.08
CA THR A 183 6.68 23.29 -10.03
C THR A 183 7.32 22.13 -10.80
N ASP A 184 8.65 22.01 -10.77
CA ASP A 184 9.38 21.06 -11.58
C ASP A 184 9.50 19.70 -10.88
N THR A 185 9.15 18.66 -11.62
CA THR A 185 9.32 17.27 -11.18
C THR A 185 10.71 16.77 -11.61
N HIS A 186 11.47 16.16 -10.70
CA HIS A 186 12.82 15.67 -10.97
C HIS A 186 13.21 14.52 -10.03
N VAL A 187 14.28 13.81 -10.38
CA VAL A 187 14.86 12.74 -9.56
C VAL A 187 16.28 13.08 -9.15
N ASP A 188 16.52 13.04 -7.83
CA ASP A 188 17.86 13.13 -7.26
C ASP A 188 18.23 11.83 -6.55
N VAL A 189 19.53 11.50 -6.56
CA VAL A 189 20.07 10.40 -5.78
C VAL A 189 20.85 10.99 -4.61
N VAL A 190 20.43 10.63 -3.42
CA VAL A 190 21.02 11.06 -2.17
C VAL A 190 21.58 9.89 -1.37
N GLU A 191 22.47 10.20 -0.44
CA GLU A 191 22.97 9.19 0.50
C GLU A 191 21.85 8.73 1.42
N GLY A 192 21.69 7.43 1.58
CA GLY A 192 20.62 6.88 2.39
C GLY A 192 20.62 5.36 2.39
N MET A 193 19.78 4.78 3.22
CA MET A 193 19.57 3.33 3.24
C MET A 193 18.19 2.94 3.71
N GLN A 194 17.77 1.74 3.31
CA GLN A 194 16.60 1.07 3.86
C GLN A 194 17.01 -0.22 4.59
N PHE A 195 16.32 -0.51 5.69
CA PHE A 195 16.42 -1.81 6.36
C PHE A 195 15.05 -2.35 6.77
N ASP A 196 14.94 -3.68 6.84
CA ASP A 196 13.70 -4.43 6.99
C ASP A 196 13.30 -4.51 8.47
N ARG A 197 13.00 -3.38 9.08
CA ARG A 197 12.43 -3.24 10.43
C ARG A 197 11.55 -2.01 10.45
N GLY A 198 10.29 -2.22 10.83
CA GLY A 198 9.32 -1.15 11.00
C GLY A 198 9.17 -0.72 12.46
N TYR A 199 8.18 0.14 12.70
CA TYR A 199 7.91 0.65 14.05
C TYR A 199 7.50 -0.48 15.01
N ILE A 200 7.96 -0.39 16.26
CA ILE A 200 7.62 -1.36 17.31
C ILE A 200 6.14 -1.25 17.73
N SER A 201 5.55 -0.06 17.59
CA SER A 201 4.16 0.20 17.95
C SER A 201 3.47 1.07 16.90
N PRO A 202 2.25 0.74 16.47
CA PRO A 202 1.48 1.57 15.54
C PRO A 202 1.10 2.94 16.14
N TYR A 203 1.19 3.12 17.44
CA TYR A 203 0.99 4.42 18.08
C TYR A 203 2.08 5.45 17.74
N PHE A 204 3.18 5.08 17.10
CA PHE A 204 4.19 6.00 16.58
C PHE A 204 3.84 6.62 15.22
N VAL A 205 2.81 6.11 14.53
CA VAL A 205 2.37 6.59 13.23
C VAL A 205 2.01 8.07 13.26
N THR A 206 2.54 8.85 12.31
CA THR A 206 2.23 10.27 12.12
C THR A 206 1.26 10.49 10.96
N ASN A 207 1.40 9.70 9.91
CA ASN A 207 0.53 9.68 8.74
C ASN A 207 -0.37 8.44 8.80
N THR A 208 -1.61 8.63 9.25
CA THR A 208 -2.57 7.53 9.41
C THR A 208 -3.13 7.00 8.09
N GLU A 209 -3.05 7.77 7.01
CA GLU A 209 -3.50 7.34 5.68
C GLU A 209 -2.55 6.28 5.11
N LYS A 210 -1.24 6.51 5.23
CA LYS A 210 -0.18 5.58 4.78
C LYS A 210 0.28 4.61 5.86
N MET A 211 -0.19 4.76 7.10
CA MET A 211 0.30 4.03 8.27
C MET A 211 1.82 4.16 8.45
N GLU A 212 2.35 5.36 8.26
CA GLU A 212 3.77 5.67 8.34
C GLU A 212 4.10 6.68 9.44
N CYS A 213 5.30 6.57 9.97
CA CYS A 213 5.90 7.57 10.84
C CYS A 213 6.92 8.37 10.02
N GLU A 214 6.59 9.59 9.67
CA GLU A 214 7.46 10.52 8.94
C GLU A 214 8.11 11.48 9.92
N MET A 215 9.44 11.64 9.82
CA MET A 215 10.24 12.47 10.70
C MET A 215 11.21 13.34 9.88
N GLU A 216 11.06 14.65 9.96
CA GLU A 216 11.95 15.61 9.33
C GLU A 216 13.10 15.99 10.27
N ARG A 217 14.31 15.94 9.77
CA ARG A 217 15.56 16.23 10.49
C ARG A 217 15.63 15.59 11.88
N PRO A 218 15.36 14.27 11.99
CA PRO A 218 15.36 13.59 13.28
C PRO A 218 16.77 13.49 13.87
N TYR A 219 16.82 13.36 15.18
CA TYR A 219 17.93 12.72 15.87
C TYR A 219 17.77 11.21 15.79
N ILE A 220 18.87 10.47 15.69
CA ILE A 220 18.89 9.01 15.55
C ILE A 220 19.74 8.43 16.67
N LEU A 221 19.11 7.80 17.65
CA LEU A 221 19.79 7.04 18.70
C LEU A 221 20.04 5.62 18.20
N ILE A 222 21.27 5.17 18.27
CA ILE A 222 21.69 3.82 17.87
C ILE A 222 22.26 3.10 19.09
N PHE A 223 21.55 2.06 19.55
CA PHE A 223 21.91 1.31 20.76
C PHE A 223 21.92 -0.19 20.47
N ASP A 224 22.96 -0.90 20.91
CA ASP A 224 23.17 -2.32 20.58
C ASP A 224 22.37 -3.31 21.44
N LYS A 225 21.74 -2.83 22.52
CA LYS A 225 20.98 -3.65 23.46
C LYS A 225 19.50 -3.27 23.51
N LYS A 226 18.76 -4.03 24.30
CA LYS A 226 17.35 -3.79 24.60
C LYS A 226 17.17 -2.63 25.59
N ILE A 227 16.14 -1.82 25.39
CA ILE A 227 15.72 -0.73 26.25
C ILE A 227 14.42 -1.11 26.96
N SER A 228 14.48 -1.39 28.26
CA SER A 228 13.32 -1.75 29.07
C SER A 228 12.96 -0.70 30.11
N VAL A 229 13.92 0.14 30.51
CA VAL A 229 13.78 1.15 31.55
C VAL A 229 13.99 2.54 30.97
N LEU A 230 13.02 3.44 31.16
CA LEU A 230 13.07 4.79 30.60
C LEU A 230 14.14 5.66 31.29
N LYS A 231 14.43 5.39 32.56
CA LYS A 231 15.35 6.21 33.40
C LYS A 231 16.69 6.42 32.73
N ASP A 232 17.21 5.40 32.05
CA ASP A 232 18.53 5.43 31.40
C ASP A 232 18.59 6.37 30.20
N MET A 233 17.42 6.77 29.67
CA MET A 233 17.29 7.67 28.52
C MET A 233 16.82 9.08 28.91
N LEU A 234 16.42 9.32 30.15
CA LEU A 234 15.76 10.57 30.53
C LEU A 234 16.54 11.84 30.12
N PRO A 235 17.87 11.97 30.41
CA PRO A 235 18.62 13.18 30.05
C PRO A 235 18.58 13.46 28.53
N MET A 236 18.68 12.42 27.72
CA MET A 236 18.66 12.52 26.26
C MET A 236 17.24 12.85 25.74
N LEU A 237 16.19 12.23 26.31
CA LEU A 237 14.81 12.53 25.95
C LEU A 237 14.43 13.97 26.28
N GLU A 238 14.86 14.49 27.44
CA GLU A 238 14.64 15.88 27.84
C GLU A 238 15.35 16.84 26.88
N ALA A 239 16.60 16.58 26.54
CA ALA A 239 17.36 17.38 25.61
C ALA A 239 16.77 17.36 24.19
N THR A 240 16.27 16.20 23.75
CA THR A 240 15.58 16.05 22.46
C THR A 240 14.25 16.81 22.46
N ALA A 241 13.45 16.67 23.52
CA ALA A 241 12.19 17.40 23.66
C ALA A 241 12.39 18.92 23.64
N GLN A 242 13.43 19.43 24.33
CA GLN A 242 13.78 20.86 24.32
C GLN A 242 14.19 21.37 22.94
N SER A 243 14.84 20.53 22.12
CA SER A 243 15.23 20.89 20.76
C SER A 243 14.03 20.98 19.80
N GLY A 244 12.89 20.34 20.13
CA GLY A 244 11.70 20.23 19.27
C GLY A 244 11.86 19.29 18.08
N ARG A 245 13.04 18.67 17.88
CA ARG A 245 13.31 17.73 16.78
C ARG A 245 12.78 16.33 17.12
N PRO A 246 12.34 15.56 16.11
CA PRO A 246 11.96 14.16 16.31
C PRO A 246 13.15 13.30 16.72
N LEU A 247 12.89 12.18 17.40
CA LEU A 247 13.87 11.17 17.79
C LEU A 247 13.48 9.81 17.21
N LEU A 248 14.35 9.23 16.38
CA LEU A 248 14.31 7.82 16.02
C LEU A 248 15.18 7.03 16.98
N ILE A 249 14.66 5.97 17.56
CA ILE A 249 15.38 5.03 18.41
C ILE A 249 15.57 3.72 17.63
N ILE A 250 16.81 3.33 17.39
CA ILE A 250 17.19 2.05 16.78
C ILE A 250 17.89 1.24 17.86
N SER A 251 17.26 0.16 18.34
CA SER A 251 17.81 -0.69 19.39
C SER A 251 17.47 -2.15 19.16
N GLU A 252 18.09 -3.08 19.88
CA GLU A 252 17.71 -4.50 19.80
C GLU A 252 16.20 -4.71 19.98
N ASP A 253 15.63 -4.08 20.99
CA ASP A 253 14.20 -4.01 21.27
C ASP A 253 13.90 -2.83 22.22
N VAL A 254 12.66 -2.34 22.19
CA VAL A 254 12.13 -1.42 23.22
C VAL A 254 10.85 -2.02 23.76
N ASP A 255 10.79 -2.30 25.04
CA ASP A 255 9.63 -2.96 25.63
C ASP A 255 9.24 -2.43 27.01
N SER A 256 8.24 -3.09 27.59
CA SER A 256 7.80 -2.88 28.98
C SER A 256 7.53 -1.40 29.31
N GLU A 257 8.14 -0.90 30.37
CA GLU A 257 7.97 0.47 30.86
C GLU A 257 8.45 1.52 29.85
N ALA A 258 9.59 1.27 29.20
CA ALA A 258 10.16 2.20 28.23
C ALA A 258 9.22 2.42 27.04
N LEU A 259 8.69 1.37 26.45
CA LEU A 259 7.75 1.46 25.33
C LEU A 259 6.46 2.19 25.72
N ALA A 260 5.88 1.81 26.87
CA ALA A 260 4.65 2.44 27.34
C ALA A 260 4.82 3.95 27.58
N ALA A 261 5.95 4.33 28.19
CA ALA A 261 6.25 5.75 28.45
C ALA A 261 6.49 6.54 27.14
N LEU A 262 7.22 5.98 26.17
CA LEU A 262 7.43 6.62 24.87
C LEU A 262 6.10 6.84 24.13
N VAL A 263 5.22 5.82 24.10
CA VAL A 263 3.89 5.89 23.48
C VAL A 263 3.02 6.96 24.16
N VAL A 264 2.97 6.98 25.50
CA VAL A 264 2.17 7.99 26.24
C VAL A 264 2.66 9.42 25.96
N ASN A 265 3.98 9.65 25.96
CA ASN A 265 4.54 10.97 25.68
C ASN A 265 4.34 11.39 24.23
N ARG A 266 4.39 10.44 23.30
CA ARG A 266 4.07 10.66 21.88
C ARG A 266 2.58 11.08 21.72
N LEU A 267 1.65 10.35 22.33
CA LEU A 267 0.23 10.65 22.26
C LEU A 267 -0.14 11.99 22.91
N ARG A 268 0.58 12.39 23.96
CA ARG A 268 0.43 13.71 24.60
C ARG A 268 1.06 14.84 23.79
N GLY A 269 1.79 14.53 22.72
CA GLY A 269 2.49 15.54 21.90
C GLY A 269 3.72 16.16 22.58
N SER A 270 4.13 15.67 23.76
CA SER A 270 5.31 16.16 24.48
C SER A 270 6.63 15.67 23.87
N LEU A 271 6.61 14.56 23.14
CA LEU A 271 7.78 13.99 22.50
C LEU A 271 7.42 13.48 21.10
N LYS A 272 8.18 13.88 20.09
CA LYS A 272 8.08 13.34 18.73
C LYS A 272 9.07 12.17 18.63
N VAL A 273 8.60 10.94 18.76
CA VAL A 273 9.47 9.77 18.84
C VAL A 273 8.91 8.60 18.02
N CYS A 274 9.80 7.83 17.43
CA CYS A 274 9.53 6.50 16.88
C CYS A 274 10.63 5.54 17.33
N ALA A 275 10.27 4.30 17.62
CA ALA A 275 11.21 3.25 17.97
C ALA A 275 11.08 2.08 16.99
N VAL A 276 12.24 1.59 16.53
CA VAL A 276 12.38 0.47 15.60
C VAL A 276 13.38 -0.54 16.14
N LYS A 277 13.23 -1.81 15.75
CA LYS A 277 14.22 -2.83 16.06
C LYS A 277 15.44 -2.70 15.16
N ALA A 278 16.61 -2.93 15.72
CA ALA A 278 17.85 -2.98 14.95
C ALA A 278 17.80 -4.11 13.90
N PRO A 279 18.31 -3.87 12.69
CA PRO A 279 18.36 -4.90 11.65
C PRO A 279 19.41 -5.97 11.96
N GLY A 280 19.15 -7.21 11.52
CA GLY A 280 20.06 -8.34 11.72
C GLY A 280 20.03 -8.93 13.13
N PHE A 281 20.94 -9.90 13.36
CA PHE A 281 21.10 -10.62 14.63
C PHE A 281 22.59 -10.84 14.92
N GLY A 282 22.95 -10.91 16.21
CA GLY A 282 24.34 -11.17 16.64
C GLY A 282 25.33 -10.17 16.08
N ASP A 283 26.49 -10.64 15.60
CA ASP A 283 27.54 -9.77 15.06
C ASP A 283 27.11 -8.99 13.82
N ARG A 284 26.21 -9.54 13.01
CA ARG A 284 25.66 -8.82 11.85
C ARG A 284 24.85 -7.60 12.26
N ARG A 285 24.11 -7.68 13.37
CA ARG A 285 23.39 -6.51 13.90
C ARG A 285 24.37 -5.40 14.27
N LYS A 286 25.47 -5.73 14.93
CA LYS A 286 26.51 -4.76 15.29
C LYS A 286 27.07 -4.08 14.05
N GLU A 287 27.41 -4.86 13.04
CA GLU A 287 27.92 -4.34 11.77
C GLU A 287 26.92 -3.43 11.03
N MET A 288 25.64 -3.78 11.04
CA MET A 288 24.60 -2.94 10.42
C MET A 288 24.35 -1.66 11.24
N LEU A 289 24.42 -1.71 12.57
CA LEU A 289 24.35 -0.52 13.41
C LEU A 289 25.52 0.44 13.15
N GLU A 290 26.74 -0.09 12.91
CA GLU A 290 27.90 0.72 12.51
C GLU A 290 27.70 1.35 11.12
N ASP A 291 27.08 0.65 10.18
CA ASP A 291 26.78 1.19 8.86
C ASP A 291 25.77 2.36 8.96
N ILE A 292 24.73 2.19 9.80
CA ILE A 292 23.75 3.24 10.07
C ILE A 292 24.42 4.44 10.78
N ALA A 293 25.31 4.18 11.75
CA ALA A 293 26.04 5.23 12.45
C ALA A 293 26.93 6.03 11.50
N THR A 294 27.67 5.33 10.63
CA THR A 294 28.51 5.95 9.60
C THR A 294 27.69 6.80 8.64
N LEU A 295 26.54 6.30 8.19
CA LEU A 295 25.64 7.00 7.28
C LEU A 295 25.04 8.27 7.89
N THR A 296 24.72 8.23 9.19
CA THR A 296 23.99 9.31 9.88
C THR A 296 24.89 10.25 10.67
N GLY A 297 26.20 9.95 10.75
CA GLY A 297 27.18 10.71 11.54
C GLY A 297 27.02 10.53 13.05
N GLY A 298 26.32 9.47 13.47
CA GLY A 298 26.14 9.13 14.88
C GLY A 298 27.16 8.13 15.40
N VAL A 299 26.98 7.72 16.66
CA VAL A 299 27.82 6.72 17.33
C VAL A 299 26.93 5.57 17.83
N VAL A 300 27.35 4.33 17.60
CA VAL A 300 26.71 3.17 18.23
C VAL A 300 27.05 3.17 19.72
N ILE A 301 26.02 3.35 20.55
CA ILE A 301 26.16 3.27 22.00
C ILE A 301 26.18 1.79 22.35
N SER A 302 27.34 1.33 22.85
CA SER A 302 27.63 -0.05 23.20
C SER A 302 28.56 -0.13 24.41
N GLU A 303 28.28 -1.04 25.32
CA GLU A 303 29.17 -1.29 26.47
C GLU A 303 30.53 -1.84 26.01
N GLU A 304 30.60 -2.54 24.89
CA GLU A 304 31.86 -3.01 24.30
C GLU A 304 32.76 -1.83 23.91
N LYS A 305 32.18 -0.68 23.57
CA LYS A 305 32.89 0.58 23.32
C LYS A 305 33.09 1.45 24.58
N GLY A 306 32.65 0.96 25.74
CA GLY A 306 32.70 1.72 26.99
C GLY A 306 31.61 2.80 27.12
N LEU A 307 30.60 2.79 26.20
CA LEU A 307 29.50 3.75 26.18
C LEU A 307 28.25 3.15 26.83
N LYS A 308 27.64 3.90 27.73
CA LYS A 308 26.36 3.53 28.36
C LYS A 308 25.26 4.48 27.97
N LEU A 309 24.04 3.99 27.98
CA LEU A 309 22.86 4.76 27.57
C LEU A 309 22.61 5.97 28.47
N GLU A 310 22.87 5.85 29.76
CA GLU A 310 22.74 6.95 30.75
C GLU A 310 23.68 8.14 30.46
N GLY A 311 24.79 7.87 29.79
CA GLY A 311 25.79 8.88 29.39
C GLY A 311 25.62 9.40 27.96
N ALA A 312 24.57 9.00 27.28
CA ALA A 312 24.32 9.44 25.90
C ALA A 312 23.96 10.93 25.83
N THR A 313 24.66 11.64 24.95
CA THR A 313 24.44 13.07 24.68
C THR A 313 23.94 13.28 23.26
N ILE A 314 23.37 14.45 22.97
CA ILE A 314 22.87 14.80 21.62
C ILE A 314 23.97 14.69 20.56
N ASP A 315 25.20 15.01 20.89
CA ASP A 315 26.33 14.97 19.96
C ASP A 315 26.72 13.55 19.52
N MET A 316 26.25 12.53 20.24
CA MET A 316 26.43 11.12 19.88
C MET A 316 25.32 10.62 18.93
N LEU A 317 24.24 11.38 18.78
CA LEU A 317 23.11 10.99 17.95
C LEU A 317 23.41 11.26 16.48
N GLY A 318 23.03 10.31 15.63
CA GLY A 318 23.01 10.54 14.19
C GLY A 318 21.91 11.51 13.79
N THR A 319 21.99 12.03 12.56
CA THR A 319 20.94 12.85 11.96
C THR A 319 20.76 12.50 10.49
N ALA A 320 19.59 12.82 9.96
CA ALA A 320 19.26 12.69 8.54
C ALA A 320 18.32 13.84 8.13
N GLU A 321 18.13 14.05 6.84
CA GLU A 321 17.14 15.00 6.34
C GLU A 321 15.72 14.51 6.62
N LYS A 322 15.45 13.24 6.29
CA LYS A 322 14.15 12.60 6.55
C LYS A 322 14.32 11.14 6.94
N VAL A 323 13.42 10.67 7.78
CA VAL A 323 13.24 9.24 8.06
C VAL A 323 11.77 8.88 7.93
N THR A 324 11.48 7.82 7.19
CA THR A 324 10.14 7.24 7.04
C THR A 324 10.14 5.81 7.57
N VAL A 325 9.23 5.52 8.48
CA VAL A 325 9.09 4.19 9.09
C VAL A 325 7.67 3.69 8.86
N ASN A 326 7.54 2.56 8.18
CA ASN A 326 6.28 1.85 8.07
C ASN A 326 6.26 0.59 8.95
N LYS A 327 5.31 -0.29 8.75
CA LYS A 327 5.16 -1.53 9.54
C LYS A 327 6.33 -2.50 9.37
N GLU A 328 7.00 -2.48 8.23
CA GLU A 328 8.00 -3.47 7.83
C GLU A 328 9.40 -2.89 7.66
N ASN A 329 9.49 -1.63 7.25
CA ASN A 329 10.74 -1.01 6.81
C ASN A 329 10.99 0.34 7.48
N THR A 330 12.27 0.69 7.56
CA THR A 330 12.76 2.04 7.90
C THR A 330 13.64 2.53 6.77
N VAL A 331 13.35 3.72 6.25
CA VAL A 331 14.11 4.41 5.20
C VAL A 331 14.75 5.66 5.79
N ILE A 332 16.06 5.79 5.67
CA ILE A 332 16.83 6.96 6.05
C ILE A 332 17.27 7.66 4.76
N VAL A 333 16.87 8.92 4.61
CA VAL A 333 17.15 9.73 3.42
C VAL A 333 18.12 10.84 3.82
N ASN A 334 19.18 11.00 3.04
CA ASN A 334 20.20 12.02 3.18
C ASN A 334 20.77 12.08 4.60
N GLY A 335 21.44 11.00 5.01
CA GLY A 335 22.14 10.92 6.30
C GLY A 335 23.25 11.96 6.38
N ALA A 336 23.48 12.52 7.57
CA ALA A 336 24.49 13.57 7.80
C ALA A 336 25.90 13.03 8.05
N GLY A 337 26.18 11.76 7.70
CA GLY A 337 27.50 11.16 7.81
C GLY A 337 28.54 11.79 6.88
N ASP A 338 29.81 11.68 7.26
CA ASP A 338 30.89 12.14 6.39
C ASP A 338 31.03 11.23 5.15
N LYS A 339 31.02 11.83 3.97
CA LYS A 339 31.12 11.11 2.67
C LYS A 339 32.38 10.26 2.58
N GLN A 340 33.50 10.75 3.13
CA GLN A 340 34.74 10.00 3.12
C GLN A 340 34.64 8.78 4.03
N ALA A 341 34.06 8.90 5.22
CA ALA A 341 33.84 7.79 6.14
C ALA A 341 32.91 6.72 5.54
N ILE A 342 31.86 7.14 4.82
CA ILE A 342 30.96 6.24 4.08
C ILE A 342 31.73 5.50 2.98
N ALA A 343 32.54 6.20 2.18
CA ALA A 343 33.35 5.60 1.13
C ALA A 343 34.38 4.58 1.69
N GLU A 344 35.03 4.91 2.79
CA GLU A 344 35.95 4.01 3.49
C GLU A 344 35.22 2.76 4.01
N ARG A 345 34.01 2.92 4.55
CA ARG A 345 33.18 1.80 5.02
C ARG A 345 32.78 0.88 3.88
N VAL A 346 32.37 1.47 2.74
CA VAL A 346 32.08 0.72 1.49
C VAL A 346 33.30 -0.06 1.03
N ALA A 347 34.49 0.55 1.04
CA ALA A 347 35.75 -0.14 0.66
C ALA A 347 36.07 -1.30 1.61
N GLN A 348 35.86 -1.15 2.92
CA GLN A 348 36.02 -2.24 3.91
C GLN A 348 35.11 -3.44 3.60
N ILE A 349 33.81 -3.18 3.32
CA ILE A 349 32.85 -4.24 2.98
C ILE A 349 33.28 -4.95 1.68
N LYS A 350 33.72 -4.22 0.65
CA LYS A 350 34.23 -4.81 -0.60
C LYS A 350 35.42 -5.73 -0.35
N ALA A 351 36.38 -5.31 0.46
CA ALA A 351 37.53 -6.13 0.83
C ALA A 351 37.12 -7.41 1.60
N GLN A 352 36.10 -7.32 2.47
CA GLN A 352 35.54 -8.48 3.16
C GLN A 352 34.91 -9.48 2.18
N ILE A 353 34.17 -8.99 1.16
CA ILE A 353 33.57 -9.82 0.10
C ILE A 353 34.62 -10.62 -0.67
N GLU A 354 35.79 -10.01 -0.97
CA GLU A 354 36.88 -10.66 -1.68
C GLU A 354 37.59 -11.74 -0.84
N THR A 355 37.70 -11.53 0.45
CA THR A 355 38.43 -12.42 1.38
C THR A 355 37.58 -13.54 1.95
N THR A 356 36.26 -13.38 1.98
CA THR A 356 35.31 -14.36 2.54
C THR A 356 35.20 -15.60 1.68
N LYS A 357 35.35 -16.78 2.29
CA LYS A 357 35.23 -18.10 1.65
C LYS A 357 33.81 -18.69 1.70
N SER A 358 32.97 -18.20 2.61
CA SER A 358 31.58 -18.63 2.77
C SER A 358 30.70 -17.94 1.73
N THR A 359 30.01 -18.71 0.89
CA THR A 359 29.05 -18.18 -0.08
C THR A 359 27.91 -17.43 0.59
N TYR A 360 27.41 -17.92 1.72
CA TYR A 360 26.38 -17.29 2.49
C TYR A 360 26.81 -15.94 3.09
N ASP A 361 28.01 -15.87 3.67
CA ASP A 361 28.53 -14.61 4.22
C ASP A 361 28.84 -13.62 3.10
N LYS A 362 29.30 -14.11 1.95
CA LYS A 362 29.51 -13.28 0.77
C LYS A 362 28.21 -12.63 0.29
N GLU A 363 27.14 -13.40 0.19
CA GLU A 363 25.81 -12.91 -0.16
C GLU A 363 25.33 -11.83 0.81
N LYS A 364 25.46 -12.07 2.11
CA LYS A 364 25.06 -11.11 3.14
C LYS A 364 25.91 -9.83 3.17
N LEU A 365 27.19 -9.92 2.86
CA LEU A 365 28.04 -8.76 2.68
C LEU A 365 27.66 -7.97 1.41
N GLN A 366 27.27 -8.66 0.34
CA GLN A 366 26.76 -8.02 -0.89
C GLN A 366 25.44 -7.27 -0.64
N GLU A 367 24.49 -7.87 0.08
CA GLU A 367 23.26 -7.19 0.49
C GLU A 367 23.55 -5.93 1.31
N ARG A 368 24.48 -6.02 2.25
CA ARG A 368 24.88 -4.90 3.09
C ARG A 368 25.56 -3.79 2.28
N LEU A 369 26.44 -4.17 1.36
CA LEU A 369 27.07 -3.25 0.42
C LEU A 369 26.03 -2.52 -0.45
N ALA A 370 25.07 -3.24 -1.00
CA ALA A 370 24.00 -2.66 -1.80
C ALA A 370 23.18 -1.64 -1.02
N LYS A 371 22.86 -1.95 0.25
CA LYS A 371 22.10 -1.02 1.13
C LYS A 371 22.89 0.26 1.46
N LEU A 372 24.19 0.19 1.66
CA LEU A 372 25.01 1.35 2.03
C LEU A 372 25.48 2.17 0.81
N ALA A 373 25.85 1.49 -0.29
CA ALA A 373 26.41 2.13 -1.48
C ALA A 373 25.37 2.53 -2.53
N GLY A 374 24.16 1.97 -2.47
CA GLY A 374 23.11 2.18 -3.46
C GLY A 374 22.47 3.56 -3.38
N GLY A 375 22.49 4.21 -2.24
CA GLY A 375 21.80 5.47 -2.01
C GLY A 375 20.27 5.32 -2.05
N VAL A 376 19.57 6.44 -2.03
CA VAL A 376 18.11 6.55 -2.18
C VAL A 376 17.82 7.50 -3.32
N ALA A 377 17.04 7.05 -4.31
CA ALA A 377 16.48 7.96 -5.30
C ALA A 377 15.26 8.66 -4.72
N VAL A 378 15.25 9.98 -4.75
CA VAL A 378 14.13 10.80 -4.30
C VAL A 378 13.45 11.40 -5.52
N LEU A 379 12.19 11.04 -5.72
CA LEU A 379 11.33 11.62 -6.74
C LEU A 379 10.66 12.86 -6.17
N TYR A 380 11.12 14.03 -6.55
CA TYR A 380 10.51 15.30 -6.16
C TYR A 380 9.39 15.64 -7.12
N ILE A 381 8.16 15.68 -6.61
CA ILE A 381 6.96 15.95 -7.41
C ILE A 381 6.59 17.42 -7.28
N GLY A 382 6.61 18.13 -8.40
CA GLY A 382 6.21 19.51 -8.50
C GLY A 382 4.91 19.69 -9.29
N ALA A 383 4.08 20.67 -8.88
CA ALA A 383 2.87 21.08 -9.58
C ALA A 383 2.51 22.53 -9.24
N PRO A 384 1.68 23.20 -10.07
CA PRO A 384 1.25 24.59 -9.84
C PRO A 384 0.36 24.80 -8.62
N SER A 385 -0.35 23.75 -8.17
CA SER A 385 -1.25 23.81 -7.02
C SER A 385 -1.06 22.62 -6.09
N GLU A 386 -1.39 22.79 -4.81
CA GLU A 386 -1.32 21.72 -3.81
C GLU A 386 -2.24 20.53 -4.16
N VAL A 387 -3.41 20.80 -4.74
CA VAL A 387 -4.37 19.76 -5.15
C VAL A 387 -3.79 18.90 -6.27
N GLU A 388 -3.19 19.53 -7.28
CA GLU A 388 -2.56 18.84 -8.41
C GLU A 388 -1.31 18.08 -7.97
N MET A 389 -0.52 18.66 -7.06
CA MET A 389 0.68 18.02 -6.52
C MET A 389 0.32 16.73 -5.77
N LYS A 390 -0.73 16.75 -4.93
CA LYS A 390 -1.19 15.55 -4.22
C LYS A 390 -1.69 14.48 -5.19
N GLU A 391 -2.49 14.87 -6.19
CA GLU A 391 -2.97 13.94 -7.22
C GLU A 391 -1.80 13.31 -8.01
N LYS A 392 -0.83 14.12 -8.43
CA LYS A 392 0.36 13.64 -9.15
C LYS A 392 1.21 12.73 -8.26
N LYS A 393 1.35 13.05 -6.97
CA LYS A 393 2.06 12.23 -5.99
C LYS A 393 1.41 10.85 -5.81
N ASP A 394 0.09 10.79 -5.65
CA ASP A 394 -0.66 9.53 -5.54
C ASP A 394 -0.42 8.65 -6.78
N ARG A 395 -0.49 9.23 -7.99
CA ARG A 395 -0.19 8.50 -9.24
C ARG A 395 1.24 7.98 -9.32
N VAL A 396 2.22 8.74 -8.83
CA VAL A 396 3.62 8.31 -8.78
C VAL A 396 3.81 7.20 -7.77
N ASP A 397 3.19 7.26 -6.60
CA ASP A 397 3.23 6.21 -5.58
C ASP A 397 2.65 4.89 -6.13
N ASP A 398 1.48 4.95 -6.83
CA ASP A 398 0.86 3.79 -7.47
C ASP A 398 1.78 3.19 -8.55
N ALA A 399 2.31 4.05 -9.43
CA ALA A 399 3.20 3.64 -10.52
C ALA A 399 4.51 3.01 -10.00
N LEU A 400 5.07 3.55 -8.94
CA LEU A 400 6.25 2.98 -8.28
C LEU A 400 5.95 1.60 -7.67
N SER A 401 4.79 1.47 -7.01
CA SER A 401 4.35 0.21 -6.42
C SER A 401 4.07 -0.85 -7.48
N ALA A 402 3.38 -0.49 -8.56
CA ALA A 402 3.16 -1.36 -9.72
C ALA A 402 4.49 -1.82 -10.36
N THR A 403 5.45 -0.92 -10.47
CA THR A 403 6.78 -1.25 -11.03
C THR A 403 7.52 -2.24 -10.13
N ARG A 404 7.50 -2.06 -8.81
CA ARG A 404 8.07 -3.03 -7.86
C ARG A 404 7.37 -4.39 -7.94
N ALA A 405 6.04 -4.40 -8.08
CA ALA A 405 5.27 -5.63 -8.27
C ALA A 405 5.64 -6.35 -9.57
N ALA A 406 5.89 -5.60 -10.66
CA ALA A 406 6.33 -6.15 -11.94
C ALA A 406 7.74 -6.74 -11.88
N VAL A 407 8.66 -6.08 -11.19
CA VAL A 407 10.01 -6.62 -10.96
C VAL A 407 9.96 -7.92 -10.15
N ALA A 408 9.05 -8.01 -9.16
CA ALA A 408 8.93 -9.16 -8.27
C ALA A 408 8.33 -10.41 -8.93
N GLU A 409 7.25 -10.28 -9.73
CA GLU A 409 6.51 -11.43 -10.27
C GLU A 409 6.33 -11.36 -11.81
N GLY A 410 6.96 -10.42 -12.48
CA GLY A 410 6.83 -10.25 -13.92
C GLY A 410 5.58 -9.50 -14.36
N ILE A 411 5.36 -9.48 -15.67
CA ILE A 411 4.32 -8.72 -16.35
C ILE A 411 3.42 -9.61 -17.20
N VAL A 412 2.18 -9.20 -17.39
CA VAL A 412 1.15 -9.85 -18.21
C VAL A 412 0.51 -8.83 -19.15
N PRO A 413 -0.26 -9.26 -20.19
CA PRO A 413 -1.04 -8.33 -21.00
C PRO A 413 -2.00 -7.53 -20.13
N GLY A 414 -1.95 -6.20 -20.26
CA GLY A 414 -2.69 -5.29 -19.40
C GLY A 414 -4.17 -5.12 -19.75
N GLY A 415 -4.81 -4.16 -19.08
CA GLY A 415 -6.21 -3.79 -19.36
C GLY A 415 -7.22 -4.91 -19.11
N GLY A 416 -6.93 -5.85 -18.22
CA GLY A 416 -7.77 -7.00 -17.91
C GLY A 416 -7.69 -8.17 -18.91
N VAL A 417 -6.84 -8.06 -19.94
CA VAL A 417 -6.70 -9.12 -20.96
C VAL A 417 -6.13 -10.41 -20.38
N ALA A 418 -5.20 -10.31 -19.42
CA ALA A 418 -4.65 -11.47 -18.72
C ALA A 418 -5.75 -12.37 -18.12
N TYR A 419 -6.80 -11.79 -17.56
CA TYR A 419 -7.95 -12.53 -17.05
C TYR A 419 -8.77 -13.20 -18.17
N ILE A 420 -8.94 -12.52 -19.31
CA ILE A 420 -9.67 -13.10 -20.46
C ILE A 420 -8.94 -14.34 -20.98
N ARG A 421 -7.60 -14.37 -20.94
CA ARG A 421 -6.80 -15.55 -21.30
C ARG A 421 -6.91 -16.72 -20.32
N CYS A 422 -7.50 -16.50 -19.14
CA CYS A 422 -7.79 -17.56 -18.18
C CYS A 422 -9.15 -18.26 -18.41
N LEU A 423 -10.03 -17.71 -19.26
CA LEU A 423 -11.37 -18.27 -19.50
C LEU A 423 -11.33 -19.71 -20.00
N ASP A 424 -10.42 -20.05 -20.90
CA ASP A 424 -10.29 -21.40 -21.47
C ASP A 424 -9.96 -22.49 -20.43
N VAL A 425 -9.27 -22.11 -19.35
CA VAL A 425 -9.00 -23.03 -18.23
C VAL A 425 -10.27 -23.28 -17.44
N LEU A 426 -11.04 -22.21 -17.14
CA LEU A 426 -12.30 -22.31 -16.40
C LEU A 426 -13.41 -23.01 -17.20
N ASP A 427 -13.44 -22.86 -18.52
CA ASP A 427 -14.41 -23.53 -19.41
C ASP A 427 -14.26 -25.06 -19.40
N LYS A 428 -13.10 -25.58 -18.99
CA LYS A 428 -12.78 -27.02 -18.88
C LYS A 428 -12.91 -27.57 -17.47
N MET A 429 -13.18 -26.69 -16.48
CA MET A 429 -13.24 -27.09 -15.07
C MET A 429 -14.66 -27.51 -14.69
N GLU A 430 -14.73 -28.59 -13.90
CA GLU A 430 -15.96 -29.04 -13.27
C GLU A 430 -15.77 -29.16 -11.74
N GLY A 431 -16.82 -28.84 -11.01
CA GLY A 431 -16.88 -29.04 -9.56
C GLY A 431 -17.26 -30.47 -9.20
N ALA A 432 -17.11 -30.83 -7.94
CA ALA A 432 -17.55 -32.12 -7.42
C ALA A 432 -19.10 -32.31 -7.45
N ASN A 433 -19.82 -31.19 -7.59
CA ASN A 433 -21.29 -31.15 -7.74
C ASN A 433 -21.70 -29.88 -8.49
N GLY A 434 -23.01 -29.74 -8.81
CA GLY A 434 -23.55 -28.63 -9.58
C GLY A 434 -23.31 -27.25 -8.94
N ASP A 435 -23.39 -27.15 -7.62
CA ASP A 435 -23.16 -25.89 -6.89
C ASP A 435 -21.69 -25.47 -6.89
N GLU A 436 -20.74 -26.43 -6.82
CA GLU A 436 -19.32 -26.13 -7.02
C GLU A 436 -19.04 -25.67 -8.46
N THR A 437 -19.65 -26.32 -9.46
CA THR A 437 -19.55 -25.89 -10.85
C THR A 437 -20.10 -24.47 -11.02
N THR A 438 -21.21 -24.16 -10.35
CA THR A 438 -21.75 -22.79 -10.31
C THR A 438 -20.74 -21.80 -9.74
N GLY A 439 -20.00 -22.16 -8.67
CA GLY A 439 -18.93 -21.34 -8.12
C GLY A 439 -17.82 -21.06 -9.14
N ILE A 440 -17.44 -22.04 -9.94
CA ILE A 440 -16.47 -21.87 -11.04
C ILE A 440 -17.02 -20.90 -12.10
N HIS A 441 -18.28 -21.04 -12.48
CA HIS A 441 -18.93 -20.15 -13.47
C HIS A 441 -19.07 -18.71 -12.97
N ILE A 442 -19.25 -18.49 -11.66
CA ILE A 442 -19.24 -17.15 -11.06
C ILE A 442 -17.89 -16.46 -11.29
N ILE A 443 -16.78 -17.13 -11.03
CA ILE A 443 -15.45 -16.57 -11.28
C ILE A 443 -15.22 -16.37 -12.78
N ARG A 444 -15.61 -17.35 -13.61
CA ARG A 444 -15.54 -17.22 -15.06
C ARG A 444 -16.23 -15.96 -15.58
N ARG A 445 -17.39 -15.62 -15.04
CA ARG A 445 -18.10 -14.38 -15.42
C ARG A 445 -17.43 -13.15 -14.81
N ALA A 446 -16.99 -13.22 -13.57
CA ALA A 446 -16.44 -12.09 -12.85
C ALA A 446 -15.10 -11.58 -13.44
N ILE A 447 -14.24 -12.47 -13.93
CA ILE A 447 -12.94 -12.08 -14.48
C ILE A 447 -13.02 -11.35 -15.83
N GLU A 448 -14.19 -11.29 -16.47
CA GLU A 448 -14.44 -10.43 -17.64
C GLU A 448 -14.66 -8.96 -17.23
N GLU A 449 -15.06 -8.71 -15.97
CA GLU A 449 -15.56 -7.41 -15.55
C GLU A 449 -14.51 -6.29 -15.56
N PRO A 450 -13.22 -6.51 -15.22
CA PRO A 450 -12.20 -5.46 -15.32
C PRO A 450 -12.09 -4.88 -16.73
N LEU A 451 -12.02 -5.72 -17.77
CA LEU A 451 -11.99 -5.25 -19.17
C LEU A 451 -13.30 -4.56 -19.54
N ARG A 452 -14.45 -5.12 -19.15
CA ARG A 452 -15.77 -4.51 -19.41
C ARG A 452 -15.82 -3.10 -18.83
N GLN A 453 -15.44 -2.93 -17.57
CA GLN A 453 -15.48 -1.64 -16.89
C GLN A 453 -14.55 -0.60 -17.53
N ILE A 454 -13.33 -1.01 -17.96
CA ILE A 454 -12.42 -0.13 -18.69
C ILE A 454 -13.07 0.38 -19.99
N VAL A 455 -13.73 -0.51 -20.71
CA VAL A 455 -14.41 -0.22 -21.99
C VAL A 455 -15.65 0.65 -21.77
N ASP A 456 -16.44 0.35 -20.75
CA ASP A 456 -17.64 1.12 -20.38
C ASP A 456 -17.25 2.55 -19.96
N ASN A 457 -16.17 2.73 -19.21
CA ASN A 457 -15.60 4.03 -18.87
C ASN A 457 -15.10 4.80 -20.11
N ALA A 458 -14.74 4.08 -21.18
CA ALA A 458 -14.39 4.66 -22.46
C ALA A 458 -15.62 5.04 -23.33
N GLY A 459 -16.83 4.72 -22.86
CA GLY A 459 -18.08 5.00 -23.57
C GLY A 459 -18.45 4.00 -24.67
N LEU A 460 -17.89 2.79 -24.61
CA LEU A 460 -18.13 1.71 -25.57
C LEU A 460 -18.84 0.53 -24.88
N GLU A 461 -19.36 -0.41 -25.69
CA GLU A 461 -20.03 -1.60 -25.18
C GLU A 461 -19.03 -2.69 -24.78
N GLY A 462 -18.86 -2.90 -23.47
CA GLY A 462 -17.86 -3.83 -22.91
C GLY A 462 -18.05 -5.28 -23.38
N ALA A 463 -19.30 -5.75 -23.59
CA ALA A 463 -19.58 -7.11 -24.02
C ALA A 463 -18.98 -7.42 -25.39
N VAL A 464 -19.10 -6.46 -26.34
CA VAL A 464 -18.58 -6.61 -27.71
C VAL A 464 -17.06 -6.68 -27.70
N VAL A 465 -16.42 -5.83 -26.93
CA VAL A 465 -14.94 -5.79 -26.85
C VAL A 465 -14.40 -7.07 -26.21
N VAL A 466 -14.99 -7.54 -25.11
CA VAL A 466 -14.61 -8.80 -24.46
C VAL A 466 -14.71 -9.98 -25.43
N GLN A 467 -15.80 -10.08 -26.18
CA GLN A 467 -15.97 -11.15 -27.18
C GLN A 467 -14.84 -11.10 -28.22
N LYS A 468 -14.55 -9.94 -28.78
CA LYS A 468 -13.50 -9.78 -29.79
C LYS A 468 -12.08 -10.04 -29.23
N VAL A 469 -11.80 -9.63 -28.01
CA VAL A 469 -10.54 -9.93 -27.34
C VAL A 469 -10.41 -11.44 -27.08
N ARG A 470 -11.49 -12.10 -26.68
CA ARG A 470 -11.52 -13.56 -26.46
C ARG A 470 -11.23 -14.36 -27.74
N GLU A 471 -11.72 -13.92 -28.91
CA GLU A 471 -11.43 -14.54 -30.19
C GLU A 471 -9.96 -14.42 -30.61
N GLY A 472 -9.26 -13.39 -30.09
CA GLY A 472 -7.83 -13.17 -30.29
C GLY A 472 -6.98 -14.13 -29.46
N LYS A 473 -5.67 -14.20 -29.79
CA LYS A 473 -4.71 -15.09 -29.13
C LYS A 473 -3.58 -14.30 -28.48
N ALA A 474 -2.93 -14.93 -27.51
CA ALA A 474 -1.78 -14.40 -26.79
C ALA A 474 -2.02 -12.95 -26.30
N ASP A 475 -1.21 -12.01 -26.74
CA ASP A 475 -1.16 -10.64 -26.26
C ASP A 475 -2.10 -9.69 -27.00
N PHE A 476 -2.93 -10.21 -27.93
CA PHE A 476 -3.94 -9.42 -28.62
C PHE A 476 -4.99 -8.91 -27.65
N GLY A 477 -5.19 -7.61 -27.61
CA GLY A 477 -6.15 -6.97 -26.69
C GLY A 477 -6.67 -5.65 -27.24
N TYR A 478 -7.47 -4.99 -26.42
CA TYR A 478 -8.02 -3.68 -26.73
C TYR A 478 -7.32 -2.60 -25.91
N ASN A 479 -6.67 -1.66 -26.58
CA ASN A 479 -6.07 -0.48 -25.98
C ASN A 479 -7.13 0.63 -25.88
N ALA A 480 -7.69 0.84 -24.70
CA ALA A 480 -8.74 1.83 -24.45
C ALA A 480 -8.23 3.28 -24.55
N TYR A 481 -6.92 3.52 -24.51
CA TYR A 481 -6.34 4.84 -24.70
C TYR A 481 -6.37 5.28 -26.17
N THR A 482 -5.96 4.37 -27.08
CA THR A 482 -5.88 4.63 -28.52
C THR A 482 -7.11 4.21 -29.30
N ASP A 483 -8.05 3.49 -28.66
CA ASP A 483 -9.25 2.90 -29.27
C ASP A 483 -8.91 1.89 -30.39
N LYS A 484 -7.89 1.02 -30.14
CA LYS A 484 -7.40 0.05 -31.11
C LYS A 484 -7.27 -1.35 -30.53
N TYR A 485 -7.43 -2.34 -31.43
CA TYR A 485 -7.08 -3.73 -31.13
C TYR A 485 -5.68 -4.00 -31.63
N GLU A 486 -4.78 -4.40 -30.74
CA GLU A 486 -3.35 -4.52 -31.04
C GLU A 486 -2.64 -5.52 -30.10
N ASN A 487 -1.37 -5.79 -30.34
CA ASN A 487 -0.52 -6.54 -29.41
C ASN A 487 -0.16 -5.63 -28.24
N LEU A 488 -0.63 -5.97 -27.05
CA LEU A 488 -0.47 -5.13 -25.87
C LEU A 488 0.95 -5.11 -25.31
N PHE A 489 1.75 -6.17 -25.49
CA PHE A 489 3.16 -6.14 -25.14
C PHE A 489 3.98 -5.22 -26.04
N GLU A 490 3.68 -5.22 -27.36
CA GLU A 490 4.36 -4.34 -28.31
C GLU A 490 4.03 -2.86 -28.09
N THR A 491 2.79 -2.57 -27.71
CA THR A 491 2.33 -1.20 -27.44
C THR A 491 2.56 -0.74 -26.00
N GLY A 492 3.10 -1.63 -25.17
CA GLY A 492 3.45 -1.33 -23.77
C GLY A 492 2.23 -1.19 -22.84
N VAL A 493 1.08 -1.81 -23.18
CA VAL A 493 -0.08 -1.91 -22.30
C VAL A 493 0.05 -3.19 -21.49
N ILE A 494 0.77 -3.12 -20.37
CA ILE A 494 1.17 -4.26 -19.55
C ILE A 494 0.87 -4.00 -18.08
N ASP A 495 0.44 -5.04 -17.38
CA ASP A 495 0.11 -5.01 -15.96
C ASP A 495 1.05 -5.93 -15.16
N PRO A 496 1.38 -5.64 -13.89
CA PRO A 496 2.11 -6.57 -13.04
C PRO A 496 1.30 -7.84 -12.74
N ALA A 497 1.91 -9.01 -12.91
CA ALA A 497 1.26 -10.29 -12.61
C ALA A 497 0.82 -10.38 -11.14
N LYS A 498 1.64 -9.85 -10.22
CA LYS A 498 1.32 -9.77 -8.78
C LYS A 498 0.04 -9.00 -8.53
N VAL A 499 -0.13 -7.83 -9.15
CA VAL A 499 -1.32 -6.98 -8.99
C VAL A 499 -2.57 -7.71 -9.44
N ALA A 500 -2.55 -8.31 -10.65
CA ALA A 500 -3.67 -9.08 -11.17
C ALA A 500 -4.04 -10.25 -10.24
N ARG A 501 -3.06 -11.02 -9.80
CA ARG A 501 -3.27 -12.18 -8.92
C ARG A 501 -3.86 -11.78 -7.57
N VAL A 502 -3.26 -10.80 -6.90
CA VAL A 502 -3.66 -10.34 -5.55
C VAL A 502 -5.06 -9.74 -5.58
N ALA A 503 -5.38 -8.93 -6.59
CA ALA A 503 -6.71 -8.34 -6.75
C ALA A 503 -7.81 -9.42 -6.81
N LEU A 504 -7.60 -10.49 -7.58
CA LEU A 504 -8.57 -11.59 -7.66
C LEU A 504 -8.66 -12.39 -6.35
N GLN A 505 -7.53 -12.69 -5.72
CA GLN A 505 -7.50 -13.45 -4.46
C GLN A 505 -8.21 -12.72 -3.32
N ASN A 506 -7.95 -11.42 -3.14
CA ASN A 506 -8.58 -10.62 -2.10
C ASN A 506 -10.07 -10.41 -2.37
N ALA A 507 -10.45 -10.14 -3.63
CA ALA A 507 -11.84 -10.03 -4.04
C ALA A 507 -12.64 -11.32 -3.74
N ALA A 508 -12.12 -12.47 -4.16
CA ALA A 508 -12.78 -13.76 -3.98
C ALA A 508 -12.85 -14.20 -2.51
N SER A 509 -11.83 -13.88 -1.72
CA SER A 509 -11.81 -14.19 -0.27
C SER A 509 -12.98 -13.52 0.44
N ILE A 510 -13.13 -12.21 0.29
CA ILE A 510 -14.21 -11.44 0.93
C ILE A 510 -15.57 -11.80 0.32
N ALA A 511 -15.67 -11.94 -1.01
CA ALA A 511 -16.91 -12.33 -1.67
C ALA A 511 -17.38 -13.72 -1.21
N GLY A 512 -16.47 -14.67 -1.03
CA GLY A 512 -16.80 -16.00 -0.52
C GLY A 512 -17.35 -15.97 0.93
N MET A 513 -16.80 -15.12 1.78
CA MET A 513 -17.34 -14.90 3.14
C MET A 513 -18.71 -14.22 3.09
N PHE A 514 -18.87 -13.22 2.24
CA PHE A 514 -20.13 -12.53 2.02
C PHE A 514 -21.25 -13.51 1.60
N LEU A 515 -20.99 -14.35 0.62
CA LEU A 515 -21.97 -15.31 0.10
C LEU A 515 -22.40 -16.38 1.12
N THR A 516 -21.51 -16.71 2.05
CA THR A 516 -21.79 -17.67 3.15
C THR A 516 -22.40 -17.04 4.38
N THR A 517 -22.58 -15.70 4.41
CA THR A 517 -23.19 -14.99 5.54
C THR A 517 -24.68 -15.24 5.59
N GLU A 518 -25.18 -15.64 6.77
CA GLU A 518 -26.61 -15.89 7.05
C GLU A 518 -27.23 -14.84 7.96
N CYS A 519 -26.44 -14.26 8.85
CA CYS A 519 -26.90 -13.32 9.86
C CYS A 519 -25.95 -12.13 9.96
N VAL A 520 -26.50 -10.94 10.13
CA VAL A 520 -25.74 -9.70 10.36
C VAL A 520 -26.25 -9.02 11.61
N ILE A 521 -25.32 -8.63 12.48
CA ILE A 521 -25.60 -7.98 13.76
C ILE A 521 -24.97 -6.59 13.73
N ALA A 522 -25.81 -5.55 13.74
CA ALA A 522 -25.38 -4.15 13.77
C ALA A 522 -25.72 -3.49 15.11
N GLU A 523 -25.06 -2.39 15.42
CA GLU A 523 -25.43 -1.54 16.56
C GLU A 523 -26.67 -0.73 16.21
N LYS A 524 -27.57 -0.53 17.19
CA LYS A 524 -28.68 0.39 17.01
C LYS A 524 -28.20 1.81 17.32
N LYS A 525 -28.25 2.71 16.33
CA LYS A 525 -28.04 4.14 16.59
C LYS A 525 -29.02 4.63 17.64
N GLU A 526 -28.52 5.22 18.72
CA GLU A 526 -29.35 5.96 19.65
C GLU A 526 -29.68 7.30 18.99
N GLU A 527 -30.97 7.54 18.78
CA GLU A 527 -31.44 8.90 18.45
C GLU A 527 -31.04 9.80 19.61
N THR A 528 -30.10 10.69 19.40
CA THR A 528 -29.78 11.75 20.36
C THR A 528 -31.06 12.56 20.53
N PRO A 529 -31.69 12.57 21.73
CA PRO A 529 -32.90 13.36 21.90
C PRO A 529 -32.52 14.82 21.65
N MET A 530 -33.22 15.46 20.70
CA MET A 530 -33.11 16.92 20.55
C MET A 530 -33.31 17.55 21.93
N PRO A 531 -32.46 18.50 22.35
CA PRO A 531 -32.69 19.24 23.56
C PRO A 531 -34.10 19.85 23.47
N ALA A 532 -34.98 19.48 24.41
CA ALA A 532 -36.31 20.01 24.48
C ALA A 532 -36.20 21.53 24.48
N ALA A 533 -36.80 22.20 23.50
CA ALA A 533 -36.92 23.64 23.48
C ALA A 533 -37.56 24.06 24.79
N ASN A 534 -36.83 24.80 25.62
CA ASN A 534 -37.31 25.32 26.90
C ASN A 534 -38.52 26.26 26.63
N PRO A 535 -39.75 25.87 26.96
CA PRO A 535 -40.88 26.78 26.87
C PRO A 535 -40.97 27.57 28.20
N GLY A 536 -40.19 28.62 28.32
CA GLY A 536 -40.25 29.38 29.54
C GLY A 536 -39.31 30.57 29.61
N MET A 537 -39.58 31.60 28.83
CA MET A 537 -39.33 32.99 29.23
C MET A 537 -40.10 33.94 28.31
N GLY A 538 -41.43 33.80 28.39
CA GLY A 538 -42.34 34.81 27.91
C GLY A 538 -43.08 35.35 29.11
N GLY A 539 -42.84 36.61 29.47
CA GLY A 539 -43.74 37.34 30.37
C GLY A 539 -43.08 37.94 31.61
N MET A 540 -42.56 39.14 31.48
CA MET A 540 -42.80 40.24 32.40
C MET A 540 -42.31 41.55 31.81
N GLY A 541 -43.11 42.11 30.91
CA GLY A 541 -43.08 43.50 30.55
C GLY A 541 -44.30 44.16 31.20
N GLY A 542 -44.08 45.19 31.98
CA GLY A 542 -45.15 46.07 32.35
C GLY A 542 -44.97 46.72 33.73
N MET A 543 -44.91 47.99 33.66
CA MET A 543 -45.12 49.01 34.67
C MET A 543 -43.85 49.63 35.30
N MET A 544 -43.57 50.71 34.87
CA MET A 544 -43.49 52.14 35.22
C MET A 544 -42.35 52.84 34.55
#